data_d24a46ee1503e155ba3db31262ebf53d
#
_entry.id   d24a46ee1503e155ba3db31262ebf53d
#
_cell.length_a   1.000
_cell.length_b   1.000
_cell.length_c   1.000
_cell.angle_alpha   90.00
_cell.angle_beta   90.00
_cell.angle_gamma   90.00
#
_symmetry.space_group_name_H-M   'P 1'
#
loop_
_entity.id
_entity.type
_entity.pdbx_description
1 polymer ?
#
loop_
_entity_poly.entity_id
_entity_poly.type
_entity_poly.pdbx_seq_one_letter_code
_entity_poly.pdbx_strand_id
1 'polypeptide(L)'
;MILIVDDKKENIFSLKTLLESKNFDVDTALSGEEALKKVLKRNYALIILDVQMPGMDGFEVAESLSGYSRTKDTPVIFLSANNTDKQFITRGYDTGGIDYITKPVDPEILLLKVRTFSRLY
;
A
#
# COMPACT_ATOMS: atom_id res chain seq x y z
N MET A 1 6.54 5.21 -9.79
CA MET A 1 7.03 5.15 -8.40
C MET A 1 6.01 4.44 -7.52
N ILE A 2 6.48 3.63 -6.60
CA ILE A 2 5.65 2.88 -5.65
C ILE A 2 5.80 3.52 -4.28
N LEU A 3 4.68 3.76 -3.59
CA LEU A 3 4.70 4.26 -2.22
C LEU A 3 4.47 3.10 -1.25
N ILE A 4 5.36 2.94 -0.28
CA ILE A 4 5.21 1.97 0.81
C ILE A 4 4.88 2.73 2.08
N VAL A 5 3.76 2.37 2.70
CA VAL A 5 3.28 3.02 3.94
C VAL A 5 3.23 2.00 5.06
N ASP A 6 4.05 2.21 6.08
CA ASP A 6 4.12 1.33 7.26
C ASP A 6 4.75 2.15 8.40
N ASP A 7 4.26 1.98 9.61
CA ASP A 7 4.81 2.70 10.77
C ASP A 7 6.11 2.10 11.29
N LYS A 8 6.48 0.92 10.81
CA LYS A 8 7.72 0.22 11.23
C LYS A 8 8.80 0.37 10.18
N LYS A 9 9.89 1.02 10.56
CA LYS A 9 11.04 1.26 9.66
C LYS A 9 11.63 -0.04 9.12
N GLU A 10 11.65 -1.11 9.92
CA GLU A 10 12.19 -2.41 9.51
C GLU A 10 11.40 -2.99 8.34
N ASN A 11 10.07 -2.88 8.39
CA ASN A 11 9.20 -3.37 7.32
C ASN A 11 9.42 -2.57 6.05
N ILE A 12 9.50 -1.26 6.17
CA ILE A 12 9.78 -0.37 5.03
C ILE A 12 11.12 -0.72 4.40
N PHE A 13 12.15 -0.88 5.22
CA PHE A 13 13.50 -1.19 4.72
C PHE A 13 13.51 -2.50 3.93
N SER A 14 12.87 -3.55 4.46
CA SER A 14 12.82 -4.85 3.79
C SER A 14 12.11 -4.78 2.45
N LEU A 15 10.95 -4.14 2.40
CA LEU A 15 10.16 -4.03 1.18
C LEU A 15 10.84 -3.13 0.14
N LYS A 16 11.38 -2.02 0.59
CA LYS A 16 12.09 -1.08 -0.29
C LYS A 16 13.31 -1.76 -0.92
N THR A 17 14.11 -2.45 -0.11
CA THR A 17 15.29 -3.17 -0.61
C THR A 17 14.90 -4.19 -1.66
N LEU A 18 13.86 -4.98 -1.40
CA LEU A 18 13.35 -5.97 -2.35
C LEU A 18 12.92 -5.34 -3.66
N LEU A 19 12.09 -4.31 -3.60
CA LEU A 19 11.54 -3.69 -4.80
C LEU A 19 12.63 -2.95 -5.59
N GLU A 20 13.53 -2.26 -4.93
CA GLU A 20 14.63 -1.57 -5.60
C GLU A 20 15.59 -2.55 -6.26
N SER A 21 15.77 -3.74 -5.68
CA SER A 21 16.60 -4.78 -6.31
C SER A 21 16.01 -5.29 -7.63
N LYS A 22 14.72 -5.04 -7.86
CA LYS A 22 14.02 -5.39 -9.10
C LYS A 22 13.75 -4.17 -9.98
N ASN A 23 14.48 -3.10 -9.75
CA ASN A 23 14.45 -1.86 -10.54
C ASN A 23 13.15 -1.04 -10.42
N PHE A 24 12.42 -1.20 -9.33
CA PHE A 24 11.30 -0.31 -9.04
C PHE A 24 11.80 0.94 -8.28
N ASP A 25 11.23 2.09 -8.62
CA ASP A 25 11.43 3.31 -7.86
C ASP A 25 10.46 3.32 -6.68
N VAL A 26 10.98 3.57 -5.48
CA VAL A 26 10.22 3.45 -4.24
C VAL A 26 10.31 4.72 -3.41
N ASP A 27 9.18 5.18 -2.91
CA ASP A 27 9.08 6.20 -1.88
C ASP A 27 8.44 5.58 -0.65
N THR A 28 8.58 6.21 0.50
CA THR A 28 8.10 5.64 1.76
C THR A 28 7.36 6.68 2.60
N ALA A 29 6.48 6.20 3.46
CA ALA A 29 5.79 7.02 4.46
C ALA A 29 5.66 6.20 5.74
N LEU A 30 5.87 6.85 6.89
CA LEU A 30 5.83 6.20 8.20
C LEU A 30 4.48 6.34 8.90
N SER A 31 3.52 6.98 8.26
CA SER A 31 2.18 7.17 8.80
C SER A 31 1.19 7.42 7.68
N GLY A 32 -0.10 7.29 7.99
CA GLY A 32 -1.16 7.64 7.05
C GLY A 32 -1.15 9.11 6.69
N GLU A 33 -0.92 9.98 7.66
CA GLU A 33 -0.87 11.42 7.45
C GLU A 33 0.27 11.81 6.50
N GLU A 34 1.44 11.19 6.68
CA GLU A 34 2.57 11.43 5.79
C GLU A 34 2.27 10.95 4.37
N ALA A 35 1.63 9.78 4.24
CA ALA A 35 1.23 9.25 2.95
C ALA A 35 0.28 10.21 2.23
N LEU A 36 -0.72 10.74 2.92
CA LEU A 36 -1.67 11.68 2.32
C LEU A 36 -1.00 12.97 1.87
N LYS A 37 -0.02 13.46 2.59
CA LYS A 37 0.75 14.62 2.17
C LYS A 37 1.55 14.35 0.90
N LYS A 38 2.16 13.18 0.81
CA LYS A 38 2.99 12.81 -0.35
C LYS A 38 2.18 12.64 -1.62
N VAL A 39 0.99 12.04 -1.53
CA VAL A 39 0.16 11.84 -2.73
C VAL A 39 -0.38 13.15 -3.31
N LEU A 40 -0.40 14.22 -2.54
CA LEU A 40 -0.76 15.54 -3.04
C LEU A 40 0.36 16.16 -3.88
N LYS A 41 1.58 15.69 -3.74
CA LYS A 41 2.76 16.26 -4.41
C LYS A 41 3.27 15.40 -5.56
N ARG A 42 3.00 14.10 -5.54
CA ARG A 42 3.49 13.15 -6.52
C ARG A 42 2.42 12.17 -6.94
N ASN A 43 2.59 11.65 -8.16
CA ASN A 43 1.79 10.54 -8.66
C ASN A 43 2.51 9.23 -8.35
N TYR A 44 1.76 8.24 -7.88
CA TYR A 44 2.27 6.91 -7.63
C TYR A 44 1.53 5.90 -8.49
N ALA A 45 2.26 4.93 -9.02
CA ALA A 45 1.67 3.87 -9.83
C ALA A 45 0.96 2.82 -8.95
N LEU A 46 1.39 2.71 -7.70
CA LEU A 46 0.89 1.71 -6.76
C LEU A 46 1.19 2.16 -5.34
N ILE A 47 0.29 1.88 -4.41
CA ILE A 47 0.50 2.14 -2.99
C ILE A 47 0.38 0.82 -2.24
N ILE A 48 1.43 0.46 -1.49
CA ILE A 48 1.45 -0.69 -0.59
C ILE A 48 1.23 -0.16 0.82
N LEU A 49 0.20 -0.62 1.49
CA LEU A 49 -0.35 0.06 2.66
C LEU A 49 -0.57 -0.92 3.79
N ASP A 50 0.17 -0.76 4.88
CA ASP A 50 -0.06 -1.54 6.09
C ASP A 50 -1.42 -1.16 6.69
N VAL A 51 -2.19 -2.17 7.08
CA VAL A 51 -3.53 -1.94 7.65
C VAL A 51 -3.43 -1.43 9.08
N GLN A 52 -2.54 -2.01 9.88
CA GLN A 52 -2.45 -1.71 11.31
C GLN A 52 -1.37 -0.67 11.60
N MET A 53 -1.80 0.57 11.72
CA MET A 53 -0.93 1.69 12.09
C MET A 53 -1.60 2.52 13.19
N PRO A 54 -0.83 3.10 14.13
CA PRO A 54 -1.40 3.99 15.13
C PRO A 54 -1.95 5.27 14.47
N GLY A 55 -2.99 5.84 15.06
CA GLY A 55 -3.66 7.00 14.50
C GLY A 55 -4.54 6.60 13.32
N MET A 56 -4.18 7.04 12.13
CA MET A 56 -4.90 6.69 10.90
C MET A 56 -4.45 5.32 10.41
N ASP A 57 -5.36 4.35 10.37
CA ASP A 57 -5.05 3.01 9.87
C ASP A 57 -5.07 2.96 8.32
N GLY A 58 -4.67 1.80 7.77
CA GLY A 58 -4.59 1.66 6.31
C GLY A 58 -5.92 1.80 5.59
N PHE A 59 -7.00 1.35 6.20
CA PHE A 59 -8.33 1.49 5.58
C PHE A 59 -8.76 2.95 5.51
N GLU A 60 -8.47 3.72 6.55
CA GLU A 60 -8.77 5.15 6.56
C GLU A 60 -7.96 5.91 5.51
N VAL A 61 -6.70 5.52 5.32
CA VAL A 61 -5.85 6.09 4.26
C VAL A 61 -6.46 5.77 2.88
N ALA A 62 -6.81 4.52 2.64
CA ALA A 62 -7.38 4.09 1.35
C ALA A 62 -8.70 4.80 1.06
N GLU A 63 -9.54 4.98 2.07
CA GLU A 63 -10.80 5.70 1.93
C GLU A 63 -10.55 7.15 1.52
N SER A 64 -9.57 7.81 2.15
CA SER A 64 -9.20 9.18 1.79
C SER A 64 -8.67 9.26 0.36
N LEU A 65 -7.84 8.29 -0.05
CA LEU A 65 -7.29 8.24 -1.41
C LEU A 65 -8.40 8.09 -2.45
N SER A 66 -9.42 7.30 -2.17
CA SER A 66 -10.53 7.08 -3.09
C SER A 66 -11.39 8.33 -3.26
N GLY A 67 -11.33 9.26 -2.31
CA GLY A 67 -12.04 10.52 -2.36
C GLY A 67 -11.35 11.62 -3.15
N TYR A 68 -10.08 11.46 -3.51
CA TYR A 68 -9.34 12.45 -4.27
C TYR A 68 -9.35 12.09 -5.75
N SER A 69 -9.65 13.06 -6.63
CA SER A 69 -9.65 12.81 -8.08
C SER A 69 -8.28 12.35 -8.57
N ARG A 70 -7.21 12.83 -7.95
CA ARG A 70 -5.83 12.48 -8.31
C ARG A 70 -5.47 11.04 -8.00
N THR A 71 -6.03 10.45 -6.93
CA THR A 71 -5.63 9.14 -6.42
C THR A 71 -6.74 8.09 -6.46
N LYS A 72 -7.95 8.45 -6.88
CA LYS A 72 -9.09 7.53 -6.86
C LYS A 72 -8.87 6.25 -7.67
N ASP A 73 -8.05 6.31 -8.69
CA ASP A 73 -7.76 5.16 -9.54
C ASP A 73 -6.38 4.52 -9.26
N THR A 74 -5.66 5.04 -8.28
CA THR A 74 -4.36 4.47 -7.90
C THR A 74 -4.59 3.14 -7.19
N PRO A 75 -3.99 2.04 -7.66
CA PRO A 75 -4.17 0.74 -7.02
C PRO A 75 -3.53 0.72 -5.63
N VAL A 76 -4.21 0.06 -4.70
CA VAL A 76 -3.77 -0.10 -3.31
C VAL A 76 -3.72 -1.59 -2.97
N ILE A 77 -2.58 -2.05 -2.47
CA ILE A 77 -2.41 -3.39 -1.92
C ILE A 77 -2.27 -3.27 -0.42
N PHE A 78 -3.16 -3.93 0.33
CA PHE A 78 -3.08 -3.95 1.78
C PHE A 78 -2.14 -5.04 2.27
N LEU A 79 -1.31 -4.73 3.26
CA LEU A 79 -0.54 -5.71 4.00
C LEU A 79 -1.19 -5.91 5.37
N SER A 80 -1.56 -7.15 5.69
CA SER A 80 -2.27 -7.44 6.93
C SER A 80 -1.80 -8.74 7.55
N ALA A 81 -1.65 -8.76 8.87
CA ALA A 81 -1.37 -9.98 9.61
C ALA A 81 -2.62 -10.87 9.76
N ASN A 82 -3.79 -10.32 9.50
CA ASN A 82 -5.05 -10.99 9.79
C ASN A 82 -6.08 -10.71 8.68
N ASN A 83 -5.78 -11.18 7.48
CA ASN A 83 -6.65 -10.96 6.32
C ASN A 83 -7.69 -12.07 6.09
N THR A 84 -7.80 -13.04 6.99
CA THR A 84 -8.77 -14.13 6.87
C THR A 84 -10.15 -13.74 7.38
N ASP A 85 -10.26 -12.64 8.11
CA ASP A 85 -11.53 -12.13 8.59
C ASP A 85 -12.32 -11.52 7.43
N LYS A 86 -13.51 -12.01 7.20
CA LYS A 86 -14.36 -11.54 6.12
C LYS A 86 -14.68 -10.05 6.21
N GLN A 87 -14.87 -9.52 7.43
CA GLN A 87 -15.15 -8.10 7.63
C GLN A 87 -13.94 -7.24 7.24
N PHE A 88 -12.76 -7.73 7.53
CA PHE A 88 -11.51 -7.08 7.17
C PHE A 88 -11.34 -6.97 5.66
N ILE A 89 -11.55 -8.08 4.96
CA ILE A 89 -11.44 -8.13 3.50
C ILE A 89 -12.48 -7.23 2.86
N THR A 90 -13.73 -7.31 3.31
CA THR A 90 -14.83 -6.49 2.78
C THR A 90 -14.52 -5.01 2.97
N ARG A 91 -14.07 -4.61 4.16
CA ARG A 91 -13.73 -3.21 4.42
C ARG A 91 -12.62 -2.70 3.50
N GLY A 92 -11.62 -3.54 3.23
CA GLY A 92 -10.53 -3.17 2.32
C GLY A 92 -11.02 -2.85 0.92
N TYR A 93 -11.84 -3.71 0.34
CA TYR A 93 -12.39 -3.48 -0.99
C TYR A 93 -13.34 -2.28 -1.01
N ASP A 94 -14.16 -2.11 0.03
CA ASP A 94 -15.07 -0.96 0.13
C ASP A 94 -14.32 0.36 0.21
N THR A 95 -13.11 0.37 0.77
CA THR A 95 -12.28 1.58 0.87
C THR A 95 -11.39 1.82 -0.35
N GLY A 96 -11.50 0.97 -1.38
CA GLY A 96 -10.80 1.16 -2.65
C GLY A 96 -9.55 0.30 -2.84
N GLY A 97 -9.27 -0.62 -1.92
CA GLY A 97 -8.18 -1.57 -2.09
C GLY A 97 -8.48 -2.59 -3.18
N ILE A 98 -7.47 -2.98 -3.93
CA ILE A 98 -7.63 -3.95 -5.01
C ILE A 98 -7.10 -5.33 -4.68
N ASP A 99 -6.26 -5.45 -3.66
CA ASP A 99 -5.72 -6.74 -3.26
C ASP A 99 -5.18 -6.71 -1.83
N TYR A 100 -4.90 -7.90 -1.33
CA TYR A 100 -4.34 -8.14 0.00
C TYR A 100 -3.11 -9.02 -0.09
N ILE A 101 -2.18 -8.80 0.81
CA ILE A 101 -1.07 -9.72 1.06
C ILE A 101 -1.00 -9.96 2.57
N THR A 102 -0.98 -11.24 2.97
CA THR A 102 -0.85 -11.61 4.38
C THR A 102 0.60 -11.55 4.83
N LYS A 103 0.84 -11.02 6.01
CA LYS A 103 2.14 -11.08 6.66
C LYS A 103 2.35 -12.45 7.31
N PRO A 104 3.57 -13.02 7.28
CA PRO A 104 4.77 -12.46 6.67
C PRO A 104 4.70 -12.46 5.15
N VAL A 105 5.24 -11.40 4.55
CA VAL A 105 5.14 -11.19 3.10
C VAL A 105 6.00 -12.21 2.35
N ASP A 106 5.39 -12.94 1.42
CA ASP A 106 6.12 -13.78 0.48
C ASP A 106 6.67 -12.90 -0.65
N PRO A 107 8.01 -12.83 -0.82
CA PRO A 107 8.59 -11.96 -1.83
C PRO A 107 8.15 -12.24 -3.26
N GLU A 108 7.96 -13.51 -3.61
CA GLU A 108 7.53 -13.88 -4.97
C GLU A 108 6.10 -13.41 -5.24
N ILE A 109 5.21 -13.60 -4.27
CA ILE A 109 3.81 -13.18 -4.40
C ILE A 109 3.74 -11.66 -4.46
N LEU A 110 4.49 -10.97 -3.61
CA LEU A 110 4.53 -9.51 -3.64
C LEU A 110 4.99 -8.99 -5.00
N LEU A 111 6.10 -9.51 -5.51
CA LEU A 111 6.64 -9.07 -6.81
C LEU A 111 5.67 -9.35 -7.94
N LEU A 112 4.99 -10.48 -7.93
CA LEU A 112 3.99 -10.81 -8.94
C LEU A 112 2.86 -9.80 -8.94
N LYS A 113 2.32 -9.48 -7.78
CA LYS A 113 1.22 -8.50 -7.65
C LYS A 113 1.68 -7.09 -8.01
N VAL A 114 2.86 -6.69 -7.57
CA VAL A 114 3.42 -5.37 -7.90
C VAL A 114 3.57 -5.22 -9.41
N ARG A 115 4.12 -6.21 -10.08
CA ARG A 115 4.27 -6.19 -11.55
C ARG A 115 2.92 -6.10 -12.25
N THR A 116 1.95 -6.88 -11.78
CA THR A 116 0.63 -6.92 -12.39
C THR A 116 -0.07 -5.57 -12.29
N PHE A 117 -0.09 -4.99 -11.10
CA PHE A 117 -0.86 -3.75 -10.88
C PHE A 117 -0.12 -2.51 -11.37
N SER A 118 1.20 -2.47 -11.31
CA SER A 118 1.96 -1.32 -11.78
C SER A 118 1.96 -1.19 -13.31
N ARG A 119 1.70 -2.26 -14.05
CA ARG A 119 1.58 -2.21 -15.53
C ARG A 119 0.36 -1.47 -16.00
N LEU A 120 -0.67 -1.37 -15.16
CA LEU A 120 -1.92 -0.71 -15.53
C LEU A 120 -1.81 0.81 -15.49
N TYR A 121 -0.75 1.30 -14.94
CA TYR A 121 -0.53 2.72 -14.69
C TYR A 121 0.90 3.11 -15.06
#